data_c4275721e64abe214c857812471f7c19
#
_entry.id   c4275721e64abe214c857812471f7c19
#
_cell.length_a   1.000
_cell.length_b   1.000
_cell.length_c   1.000
_cell.angle_alpha   90.00
_cell.angle_beta   90.00
_cell.angle_gamma   90.00
#
_symmetry.space_group_name_H-M   'P 1'
#
loop_
_entity.id
_entity.type
_entity.pdbx_description
1 polymer ?
#
loop_
_entity_poly.entity_id
_entity_poly.type
_entity_poly.pdbx_seq_one_letter_code
_entity_poly.pdbx_strand_id
1 'polypeptide(L)'
;MNLHIFISKFVVIFENYFNFPLMRIEQLTFTRFIAAISIVIFHYAKDIPPFNFDFTSFLFQQANLGVSYFFILSGFVMIIAYWQKDKVPFLNFMKKRFARIYPVTFLAAVLLLCFKVLEYFLFPANSDLNLNDFLLSISLQQAWIPAKAMSFNTPAWSITVEWFFYLCFPFLFNRFYKHPKLWTFSIVTFLIWAFSQFILHYLLESSYYTGFPSASHSFIHYFPLLHLNEFLVGNISGILFLKFLKDKRKNYDFMILGLLLLTAIILKYNSHLNFHNGLLVVIFLPLILLISNNNGLLTKLSNLKGLVFLGEISFGIYILQKPIFMAVKGIFISLKWDEPILQFYISLLSLLLVSAVSFKYFEGPLRKKISNYSVLKSS
;
A
#
# COMPACT_ATOMS: atom_id res chain seq x y z
N MET A 1 30.58 22.34 -4.82
CA MET A 1 29.59 21.86 -5.80
C MET A 1 28.22 22.29 -5.31
N ASN A 2 27.62 23.29 -5.98
CA ASN A 2 26.41 23.98 -5.47
C ASN A 2 25.22 23.02 -5.36
N LEU A 3 24.65 22.86 -4.16
CA LEU A 3 23.46 22.05 -3.86
C LEU A 3 22.29 22.38 -4.81
N HIS A 4 22.19 23.64 -5.22
CA HIS A 4 21.18 24.13 -6.18
C HIS A 4 21.35 23.53 -7.59
N ILE A 5 22.60 23.33 -8.05
CA ILE A 5 22.88 22.67 -9.35
C ILE A 5 22.67 21.17 -9.27
N PHE A 6 22.94 20.57 -8.13
CA PHE A 6 22.64 19.14 -7.88
C PHE A 6 21.14 18.90 -7.89
N ILE A 7 20.36 19.73 -7.21
CA ILE A 7 18.89 19.65 -7.16
C ILE A 7 18.28 19.95 -8.53
N SER A 8 18.76 20.93 -9.29
CA SER A 8 18.22 21.26 -10.62
C SER A 8 18.53 20.17 -11.66
N LYS A 9 19.74 19.61 -11.67
CA LYS A 9 20.05 18.43 -12.50
C LYS A 9 19.26 17.18 -12.07
N PHE A 10 19.00 17.02 -10.78
CA PHE A 10 18.16 15.97 -10.24
C PHE A 10 16.71 16.08 -10.76
N VAL A 11 16.18 17.31 -10.83
CA VAL A 11 14.83 17.61 -11.33
C VAL A 11 14.70 17.39 -12.84
N VAL A 12 15.68 17.85 -13.64
CA VAL A 12 15.65 17.71 -15.11
C VAL A 12 15.80 16.25 -15.56
N ILE A 13 16.58 15.45 -14.84
CA ILE A 13 16.63 13.99 -15.08
C ILE A 13 15.28 13.34 -14.77
N PHE A 14 14.51 13.89 -13.82
CA PHE A 14 13.19 13.40 -13.44
C PHE A 14 12.11 13.63 -14.51
N GLU A 15 12.13 14.78 -15.18
CA GLU A 15 11.13 15.14 -16.21
C GLU A 15 11.19 14.22 -17.45
N ASN A 16 12.36 13.72 -17.81
CA ASN A 16 12.54 12.81 -18.95
C ASN A 16 12.18 11.34 -18.65
N TYR A 17 11.85 10.99 -17.40
CA TYR A 17 11.54 9.60 -17.01
C TYR A 17 10.08 9.21 -17.15
N PHE A 18 9.14 10.14 -17.37
CA PHE A 18 7.70 9.90 -17.29
C PHE A 18 6.91 10.28 -18.54
N ASN A 19 7.33 9.85 -19.72
CA ASN A 19 6.47 9.90 -20.91
C ASN A 19 5.50 8.70 -20.94
N PHE A 20 4.44 8.75 -20.09
CA PHE A 20 3.22 8.00 -20.30
C PHE A 20 2.01 8.93 -20.16
N PRO A 21 1.17 9.08 -21.21
CA PRO A 21 -0.04 9.90 -21.13
C PRO A 21 -1.17 9.14 -20.39
N LEU A 22 -0.88 8.65 -19.19
CA LEU A 22 -1.92 8.16 -18.29
C LEU A 22 -2.36 9.35 -17.44
N MET A 23 -3.66 9.59 -17.36
CA MET A 23 -4.22 10.59 -16.46
C MET A 23 -3.76 10.28 -15.03
N ARG A 24 -2.86 11.11 -14.50
CA ARG A 24 -2.31 10.98 -13.15
C ARG A 24 -2.92 12.08 -12.28
N ILE A 25 -3.41 11.69 -11.12
CA ILE A 25 -3.90 12.62 -10.08
C ILE A 25 -2.79 12.72 -9.04
N GLU A 26 -1.92 13.72 -9.20
CA GLU A 26 -0.66 13.83 -8.44
C GLU A 26 -0.89 13.98 -6.94
N GLN A 27 -1.93 14.71 -6.52
CA GLN A 27 -2.27 14.87 -5.11
C GLN A 27 -2.53 13.54 -4.37
N LEU A 28 -3.01 12.51 -5.06
CA LEU A 28 -3.15 11.16 -4.49
C LEU A 28 -1.81 10.44 -4.34
N THR A 29 -0.75 10.91 -4.98
CA THR A 29 0.57 10.30 -4.85
C THR A 29 1.14 10.55 -3.45
N PHE A 30 0.99 11.75 -2.92
CA PHE A 30 1.46 12.08 -1.57
C PHE A 30 0.66 11.34 -0.47
N THR A 31 -0.65 11.13 -0.65
CA THR A 31 -1.45 10.39 0.35
C THR A 31 -0.96 8.96 0.55
N ARG A 32 -0.33 8.36 -0.48
CA ARG A 32 0.32 7.04 -0.36
C ARG A 32 1.51 7.05 0.60
N PHE A 33 2.28 8.15 0.62
CA PHE A 33 3.35 8.30 1.61
C PHE A 33 2.77 8.38 3.02
N ILE A 34 1.71 9.17 3.23
CA ILE A 34 1.06 9.28 4.54
C ILE A 34 0.59 7.89 5.02
N ALA A 35 -0.07 7.12 4.17
CA ALA A 35 -0.51 5.77 4.52
C ALA A 35 0.68 4.83 4.83
N ALA A 36 1.74 4.86 4.01
CA ALA A 36 2.92 4.01 4.22
C ALA A 36 3.65 4.34 5.52
N ILE A 37 3.87 5.62 5.81
CA ILE A 37 4.59 6.03 7.02
C ILE A 37 3.77 5.75 8.28
N SER A 38 2.44 5.90 8.22
CA SER A 38 1.54 5.54 9.32
C SER A 38 1.63 4.06 9.67
N ILE A 39 1.75 3.19 8.66
CA ILE A 39 1.93 1.75 8.87
C ILE A 39 3.31 1.43 9.47
N VAL A 40 4.37 2.14 9.05
CA VAL A 40 5.71 1.99 9.67
C VAL A 40 5.66 2.39 11.14
N ILE A 41 4.99 3.50 11.48
CA ILE A 41 4.81 3.93 12.88
C ILE A 41 4.03 2.87 13.66
N PHE A 42 2.95 2.33 13.12
CA PHE A 42 2.18 1.26 13.74
C PHE A 42 3.04 0.03 14.08
N HIS A 43 3.94 -0.37 13.17
CA HIS A 43 4.76 -1.56 13.38
C HIS A 43 5.91 -1.35 14.36
N TYR A 44 6.49 -0.14 14.42
CA TYR A 44 7.77 0.08 15.09
C TYR A 44 7.81 1.22 16.10
N ALA A 45 6.78 2.08 16.14
CA ALA A 45 6.82 3.29 16.95
C ALA A 45 5.54 3.63 17.71
N LYS A 46 4.51 2.78 17.68
CA LYS A 46 3.25 3.06 18.39
C LYS A 46 3.44 3.28 19.90
N ASP A 47 4.52 2.73 20.47
CA ASP A 47 4.87 2.83 21.89
C ASP A 47 6.02 3.84 22.16
N ILE A 48 6.43 4.62 21.13
CA ILE A 48 7.54 5.58 21.17
C ILE A 48 7.01 7.01 21.07
N PRO A 49 7.52 7.98 21.86
CA PRO A 49 7.18 9.39 21.69
C PRO A 49 7.53 9.92 20.29
N PRO A 50 6.68 10.80 19.69
CA PRO A 50 5.43 11.36 20.22
C PRO A 50 4.18 10.54 19.92
N PHE A 51 4.32 9.32 19.32
CA PHE A 51 3.21 8.52 18.81
C PHE A 51 2.40 7.83 19.92
N ASN A 52 3.00 7.65 21.10
CA ASN A 52 2.37 7.06 22.28
C ASN A 52 1.71 8.10 23.22
N PHE A 53 1.72 9.40 22.90
CA PHE A 53 1.04 10.40 23.71
C PHE A 53 -0.48 10.19 23.68
N ASP A 54 -1.19 10.45 24.76
CA ASP A 54 -2.63 10.21 24.90
C ASP A 54 -3.48 10.85 23.79
N PHE A 55 -3.02 12.01 23.26
CA PHE A 55 -3.72 12.71 22.20
C PHE A 55 -3.39 12.21 20.79
N THR A 56 -2.43 11.29 20.60
CA THR A 56 -2.02 10.74 19.30
C THR A 56 -2.10 9.23 19.24
N SER A 57 -1.96 8.52 20.35
CA SER A 57 -1.83 7.05 20.42
C SER A 57 -2.97 6.31 19.74
N PHE A 58 -4.22 6.80 19.89
CA PHE A 58 -5.39 6.20 19.27
C PHE A 58 -5.33 6.17 17.72
N LEU A 59 -4.61 7.11 17.09
CA LEU A 59 -4.39 7.13 15.65
C LEU A 59 -3.36 6.07 15.24
N PHE A 60 -2.24 6.02 15.96
CA PHE A 60 -1.11 5.17 15.57
C PHE A 60 -1.29 3.72 15.97
N GLN A 61 -2.08 3.43 17.01
CA GLN A 61 -2.47 2.05 17.35
C GLN A 61 -3.37 1.38 16.31
N GLN A 62 -3.99 2.14 15.41
CA GLN A 62 -4.86 1.65 14.34
C GLN A 62 -4.36 2.05 12.94
N ALA A 63 -3.12 2.51 12.82
CA ALA A 63 -2.60 3.04 11.56
C ALA A 63 -2.34 1.96 10.47
N ASN A 64 -2.46 0.67 10.81
CA ASN A 64 -2.54 -0.45 9.86
C ASN A 64 -3.74 -0.32 8.90
N LEU A 65 -4.76 0.47 9.23
CA LEU A 65 -5.88 0.83 8.35
C LEU A 65 -5.44 1.53 7.06
N GLY A 66 -4.22 2.05 7.01
CA GLY A 66 -3.59 2.53 5.77
C GLY A 66 -3.54 1.48 4.66
N VAL A 67 -3.57 0.17 4.99
CA VAL A 67 -3.64 -0.90 4.00
C VAL A 67 -4.99 -0.91 3.28
N SER A 68 -6.11 -0.76 4.01
CA SER A 68 -7.44 -0.61 3.41
C SER A 68 -7.49 0.60 2.46
N TYR A 69 -6.89 1.72 2.86
CA TYR A 69 -6.76 2.88 1.98
C TYR A 69 -6.01 2.53 0.68
N PHE A 70 -4.90 1.80 0.75
CA PHE A 70 -4.16 1.35 -0.44
C PHE A 70 -5.00 0.47 -1.36
N PHE A 71 -5.79 -0.45 -0.82
CA PHE A 71 -6.63 -1.34 -1.62
C PHE A 71 -7.73 -0.58 -2.37
N ILE A 72 -8.41 0.35 -1.71
CA ILE A 72 -9.42 1.23 -2.35
C ILE A 72 -8.75 2.10 -3.41
N LEU A 73 -7.62 2.74 -3.06
CA LEU A 73 -6.86 3.58 -3.97
C LEU A 73 -6.35 2.79 -5.20
N SER A 74 -5.93 1.54 -5.02
CA SER A 74 -5.51 0.67 -6.12
C SER A 74 -6.66 0.46 -7.12
N GLY A 75 -7.86 0.15 -6.63
CA GLY A 75 -9.06 0.04 -7.45
C GLY A 75 -9.38 1.33 -8.22
N PHE A 76 -9.36 2.46 -7.53
CA PHE A 76 -9.61 3.79 -8.11
C PHE A 76 -8.62 4.11 -9.23
N VAL A 77 -7.33 4.02 -8.95
CA VAL A 77 -6.25 4.36 -9.91
C VAL A 77 -6.25 3.43 -11.13
N MET A 78 -6.63 2.15 -10.95
CA MET A 78 -6.78 1.22 -12.08
C MET A 78 -7.81 1.71 -13.08
N ILE A 79 -8.98 2.11 -12.63
CA ILE A 79 -10.02 2.65 -13.51
C ILE A 79 -9.54 3.92 -14.20
N ILE A 80 -8.96 4.87 -13.46
CA ILE A 80 -8.44 6.12 -14.05
C ILE A 80 -7.41 5.83 -15.15
N ALA A 81 -6.50 4.88 -14.92
CA ALA A 81 -5.42 4.56 -15.84
C ALA A 81 -5.87 3.84 -17.12
N TYR A 82 -6.96 3.08 -17.06
CA TYR A 82 -7.38 2.22 -18.18
C TYR A 82 -8.70 2.65 -18.82
N TRP A 83 -9.39 3.66 -18.30
CA TRP A 83 -10.72 4.07 -18.76
C TRP A 83 -10.85 4.32 -20.27
N GLN A 84 -9.82 4.93 -20.86
CA GLN A 84 -9.81 5.26 -22.30
C GLN A 84 -9.44 4.07 -23.19
N LYS A 85 -9.12 2.91 -22.62
CA LYS A 85 -8.75 1.72 -23.39
C LYS A 85 -9.98 0.92 -23.80
N ASP A 86 -10.01 0.46 -25.04
CA ASP A 86 -11.08 -0.41 -25.52
C ASP A 86 -11.06 -1.77 -24.85
N LYS A 87 -9.86 -2.28 -24.57
CA LYS A 87 -9.62 -3.57 -23.91
C LYS A 87 -8.34 -3.51 -23.10
N VAL A 88 -8.31 -4.22 -21.99
CA VAL A 88 -7.12 -4.45 -21.18
C VAL A 88 -6.61 -5.86 -21.46
N PRO A 89 -5.57 -6.03 -22.34
CA PRO A 89 -4.99 -7.34 -22.61
C PRO A 89 -4.30 -7.87 -21.36
N PHE A 90 -4.68 -9.09 -20.94
CA PHE A 90 -4.26 -9.69 -19.67
C PHE A 90 -2.73 -9.72 -19.51
N LEU A 91 -2.00 -10.33 -20.46
CA LEU A 91 -0.54 -10.49 -20.36
C LEU A 91 0.21 -9.14 -20.32
N ASN A 92 -0.19 -8.17 -21.15
CA ASN A 92 0.43 -6.85 -21.15
C ASN A 92 0.14 -6.07 -19.86
N PHE A 93 -1.05 -6.24 -19.32
CA PHE A 93 -1.42 -5.65 -18.04
C PHE A 93 -0.58 -6.28 -16.91
N MET A 94 -0.59 -7.61 -16.80
CA MET A 94 0.16 -8.33 -15.75
C MET A 94 1.66 -8.02 -15.80
N LYS A 95 2.26 -7.98 -17.00
CA LYS A 95 3.66 -7.58 -17.17
C LYS A 95 3.96 -6.21 -16.57
N LYS A 96 3.10 -5.20 -16.84
CA LYS A 96 3.28 -3.84 -16.31
C LYS A 96 3.11 -3.79 -14.79
N ARG A 97 2.20 -4.59 -14.22
CA ARG A 97 1.99 -4.68 -12.78
C ARG A 97 3.14 -5.42 -12.10
N PHE A 98 3.57 -6.54 -12.67
CA PHE A 98 4.77 -7.25 -12.24
C PHE A 98 6.00 -6.34 -12.21
N ALA A 99 6.25 -5.63 -13.30
CA ALA A 99 7.35 -4.67 -13.39
C ALA A 99 7.31 -3.58 -12.31
N ARG A 100 6.13 -3.27 -11.79
CA ARG A 100 5.94 -2.22 -10.77
C ARG A 100 6.21 -2.72 -9.36
N ILE A 101 5.72 -3.92 -9.00
CA ILE A 101 5.74 -4.38 -7.60
C ILE A 101 6.86 -5.38 -7.33
N TYR A 102 7.16 -6.26 -8.30
CA TYR A 102 8.02 -7.41 -8.07
C TYR A 102 9.49 -7.05 -7.76
N PRO A 103 10.14 -6.08 -8.46
CA PRO A 103 11.56 -5.83 -8.25
C PRO A 103 11.90 -5.53 -6.79
N VAL A 104 11.23 -4.56 -6.16
CA VAL A 104 11.54 -4.19 -4.76
C VAL A 104 11.00 -5.22 -3.76
N THR A 105 9.90 -5.91 -4.06
CA THR A 105 9.42 -7.03 -3.23
C THR A 105 10.45 -8.16 -3.18
N PHE A 106 11.01 -8.51 -4.33
CA PHE A 106 12.10 -9.50 -4.42
C PHE A 106 13.36 -9.03 -3.70
N LEU A 107 13.75 -7.76 -3.87
CA LEU A 107 14.87 -7.17 -3.15
C LEU A 107 14.67 -7.28 -1.63
N ALA A 108 13.50 -6.92 -1.12
CA ALA A 108 13.18 -7.02 0.30
C ALA A 108 13.27 -8.47 0.82
N ALA A 109 12.77 -9.43 0.03
CA ALA A 109 12.84 -10.85 0.38
C ALA A 109 14.30 -11.36 0.40
N VAL A 110 15.12 -10.98 -0.59
CA VAL A 110 16.54 -11.35 -0.62
C VAL A 110 17.32 -10.75 0.54
N LEU A 111 17.10 -9.48 0.87
CA LEU A 111 17.73 -8.86 2.04
C LEU A 111 17.37 -9.60 3.33
N LEU A 112 16.10 -9.94 3.52
CA LEU A 112 15.66 -10.74 4.68
C LEU A 112 16.27 -12.14 4.69
N LEU A 113 16.39 -12.79 3.53
CA LEU A 113 17.04 -14.09 3.42
C LEU A 113 18.51 -14.00 3.86
N CYS A 114 19.23 -12.97 3.39
CA CYS A 114 20.63 -12.76 3.79
C CYS A 114 20.75 -12.58 5.32
N PHE A 115 19.86 -11.80 5.94
CA PHE A 115 19.87 -11.63 7.40
C PHE A 115 19.55 -12.91 8.14
N LYS A 116 18.54 -13.67 7.71
CA LYS A 116 18.18 -14.95 8.33
C LYS A 116 19.26 -16.03 8.16
N VAL A 117 19.94 -16.04 7.02
CA VAL A 117 21.11 -16.92 6.80
C VAL A 117 22.26 -16.53 7.72
N LEU A 118 22.54 -15.23 7.85
CA LEU A 118 23.57 -14.75 8.80
C LEU A 118 23.20 -15.11 10.25
N GLU A 119 21.96 -14.92 10.65
CA GLU A 119 21.43 -15.30 11.97
C GLU A 119 21.58 -16.81 12.22
N TYR A 120 21.30 -17.63 11.22
CA TYR A 120 21.46 -19.09 11.29
C TYR A 120 22.92 -19.50 11.58
N PHE A 121 23.91 -18.85 10.98
CA PHE A 121 25.31 -19.15 11.22
C PHE A 121 25.83 -18.58 12.54
N LEU A 122 25.38 -17.41 12.96
CA LEU A 122 25.84 -16.75 14.19
C LEU A 122 25.11 -17.24 15.45
N PHE A 123 23.81 -17.56 15.32
CA PHE A 123 22.93 -17.91 16.43
C PHE A 123 21.97 -19.05 16.05
N PRO A 124 22.48 -20.28 15.80
CA PRO A 124 21.70 -21.40 15.28
C PRO A 124 20.43 -21.73 16.11
N ALA A 125 20.54 -21.59 17.44
CA ALA A 125 19.45 -21.90 18.38
C ALA A 125 18.26 -20.95 18.27
N ASN A 126 18.46 -19.74 17.72
CA ASN A 126 17.44 -18.68 17.62
C ASN A 126 16.95 -18.49 16.18
N SER A 127 17.50 -19.24 15.23
CA SER A 127 17.18 -19.05 13.80
C SER A 127 15.84 -19.67 13.43
N ASP A 128 15.01 -18.90 12.74
CA ASP A 128 13.74 -19.30 12.13
C ASP A 128 13.85 -19.40 10.59
N LEU A 129 15.03 -19.75 10.06
CA LEU A 129 15.26 -19.85 8.62
C LEU A 129 14.36 -20.93 7.99
N ASN A 130 13.38 -20.52 7.20
CA ASN A 130 12.46 -21.40 6.50
C ASN A 130 12.41 -21.02 5.01
N LEU A 131 13.00 -21.86 4.17
CA LEU A 131 13.03 -21.63 2.72
C LEU A 131 11.65 -21.71 2.07
N ASN A 132 10.71 -22.49 2.62
CA ASN A 132 9.34 -22.51 2.10
C ASN A 132 8.65 -21.15 2.31
N ASP A 133 8.88 -20.50 3.44
CA ASP A 133 8.33 -19.16 3.70
C ASP A 133 8.94 -18.11 2.76
N PHE A 134 10.23 -18.22 2.43
CA PHE A 134 10.87 -17.41 1.40
C PHE A 134 10.22 -17.63 0.02
N LEU A 135 10.05 -18.89 -0.39
CA LEU A 135 9.42 -19.24 -1.67
C LEU A 135 7.98 -18.74 -1.78
N LEU A 136 7.19 -18.86 -0.70
CA LEU A 136 5.84 -18.32 -0.62
C LEU A 136 5.82 -16.79 -0.76
N SER A 137 6.81 -16.12 -0.14
CA SER A 137 6.93 -14.66 -0.20
C SER A 137 7.29 -14.18 -1.62
N ILE A 138 8.29 -14.76 -2.26
CA ILE A 138 8.70 -14.36 -3.62
C ILE A 138 7.70 -14.77 -4.71
N SER A 139 6.91 -15.83 -4.48
CA SER A 139 5.82 -16.23 -5.39
C SER A 139 4.52 -15.44 -5.16
N LEU A 140 4.48 -14.53 -4.20
CA LEU A 140 3.31 -13.70 -3.82
C LEU A 140 2.10 -14.57 -3.41
N GLN A 141 2.33 -15.67 -2.69
CA GLN A 141 1.28 -16.62 -2.31
C GLN A 141 1.07 -16.73 -0.80
N GLN A 142 1.90 -16.07 0.02
CA GLN A 142 1.88 -16.27 1.48
C GLN A 142 0.52 -16.02 2.14
N ALA A 143 -0.27 -15.04 1.68
CA ALA A 143 -1.57 -14.72 2.28
C ALA A 143 -2.70 -15.70 1.90
N TRP A 144 -2.49 -16.58 0.90
CA TRP A 144 -3.43 -17.65 0.58
C TRP A 144 -3.38 -18.79 1.58
N ILE A 145 -2.32 -18.89 2.38
CA ILE A 145 -2.17 -19.85 3.45
C ILE A 145 -2.22 -19.08 4.78
N PRO A 146 -3.36 -19.08 5.51
CA PRO A 146 -3.55 -18.26 6.71
C PRO A 146 -2.42 -18.37 7.73
N ALA A 147 -1.95 -19.59 8.02
CA ALA A 147 -0.83 -19.83 8.94
C ALA A 147 0.50 -19.23 8.46
N LYS A 148 0.61 -18.85 7.18
CA LYS A 148 1.80 -18.30 6.53
C LYS A 148 1.66 -16.83 6.11
N ALA A 149 0.50 -16.23 6.30
CA ALA A 149 0.21 -14.89 5.81
C ALA A 149 1.23 -13.84 6.26
N MET A 150 1.70 -13.91 7.50
CA MET A 150 2.67 -12.99 8.08
C MET A 150 4.10 -13.58 8.16
N SER A 151 4.34 -14.73 7.54
CA SER A 151 5.66 -15.35 7.51
C SER A 151 6.64 -14.53 6.69
N PHE A 152 7.92 -14.80 6.83
CA PHE A 152 9.05 -14.18 6.15
C PHE A 152 9.04 -12.64 6.17
N ASN A 153 8.43 -11.97 5.16
CA ASN A 153 8.26 -10.51 5.16
C ASN A 153 6.82 -10.15 5.56
N THR A 154 6.63 -9.77 6.81
CA THR A 154 5.30 -9.49 7.38
C THR A 154 4.43 -8.56 6.51
N PRO A 155 4.89 -7.38 6.01
CA PRO A 155 4.06 -6.52 5.17
C PRO A 155 3.64 -7.13 3.83
N ALA A 156 4.33 -8.18 3.34
CA ALA A 156 4.11 -8.71 2.00
C ALA A 156 2.78 -9.48 1.82
N TRP A 157 2.03 -9.75 2.91
CA TRP A 157 0.69 -10.31 2.78
C TRP A 157 -0.21 -9.44 1.91
N SER A 158 -0.13 -8.12 2.07
CA SER A 158 -0.94 -7.17 1.29
C SER A 158 -0.54 -7.13 -0.19
N ILE A 159 0.72 -7.44 -0.52
CA ILE A 159 1.17 -7.54 -1.91
C ILE A 159 0.59 -8.79 -2.58
N THR A 160 0.42 -9.89 -1.83
CA THR A 160 -0.34 -11.06 -2.29
C THR A 160 -1.79 -10.67 -2.63
N VAL A 161 -2.43 -9.86 -1.78
CA VAL A 161 -3.78 -9.33 -2.01
C VAL A 161 -3.81 -8.42 -3.25
N GLU A 162 -2.87 -7.50 -3.36
CA GLU A 162 -2.80 -6.60 -4.52
C GLU A 162 -2.54 -7.37 -5.82
N TRP A 163 -1.71 -8.42 -5.78
CA TRP A 163 -1.49 -9.31 -6.91
C TRP A 163 -2.77 -10.02 -7.37
N PHE A 164 -3.58 -10.47 -6.41
CA PHE A 164 -4.90 -11.04 -6.70
C PHE A 164 -5.83 -10.01 -7.37
N PHE A 165 -5.85 -8.76 -6.91
CA PHE A 165 -6.62 -7.71 -7.57
C PHE A 165 -6.18 -7.48 -9.02
N TYR A 166 -4.87 -7.57 -9.29
CA TYR A 166 -4.36 -7.45 -10.65
C TYR A 166 -4.79 -8.61 -11.54
N LEU A 167 -4.89 -9.82 -11.01
CA LEU A 167 -5.44 -10.96 -11.77
C LEU A 167 -6.93 -10.75 -12.12
N CYS A 168 -7.71 -10.18 -11.20
CA CYS A 168 -9.13 -9.91 -11.40
C CYS A 168 -9.42 -8.74 -12.35
N PHE A 169 -8.61 -7.67 -12.32
CA PHE A 169 -8.93 -6.40 -12.97
C PHE A 169 -9.17 -6.49 -14.48
N PRO A 170 -8.36 -7.15 -15.32
CA PRO A 170 -8.60 -7.24 -16.76
C PRO A 170 -9.94 -7.91 -17.09
N PHE A 171 -10.32 -8.94 -16.32
CA PHE A 171 -11.61 -9.59 -16.48
C PHE A 171 -12.77 -8.65 -16.10
N LEU A 172 -12.70 -8.02 -14.94
CA LEU A 172 -13.71 -7.05 -14.47
C LEU A 172 -13.87 -5.90 -15.45
N PHE A 173 -12.75 -5.33 -15.92
CA PHE A 173 -12.76 -4.20 -16.84
C PHE A 173 -13.38 -4.59 -18.19
N ASN A 174 -12.89 -5.65 -18.81
CA ASN A 174 -13.31 -6.04 -20.16
C ASN A 174 -14.77 -6.53 -20.21
N ARG A 175 -15.26 -7.15 -19.13
CA ARG A 175 -16.59 -7.75 -19.09
C ARG A 175 -17.64 -6.78 -18.56
N PHE A 176 -17.28 -5.90 -17.62
CA PHE A 176 -18.25 -5.14 -16.85
C PHE A 176 -18.06 -3.62 -16.93
N TYR A 177 -16.82 -3.11 -16.94
CA TYR A 177 -16.60 -1.67 -16.76
C TYR A 177 -16.56 -0.88 -18.06
N LYS A 178 -16.42 -1.52 -19.21
CA LYS A 178 -16.42 -0.82 -20.51
C LYS A 178 -17.76 -0.13 -20.80
N HIS A 179 -18.88 -0.81 -20.51
CA HIS A 179 -20.24 -0.27 -20.65
C HIS A 179 -21.00 -0.44 -19.32
N PRO A 180 -20.60 0.33 -18.29
CA PRO A 180 -21.11 0.07 -16.96
C PRO A 180 -22.57 0.49 -16.85
N LYS A 181 -23.44 -0.45 -16.50
CA LYS A 181 -24.74 -0.18 -15.90
C LYS A 181 -24.47 0.27 -14.46
N LEU A 182 -24.10 1.55 -14.31
CA LEU A 182 -23.55 2.10 -13.07
C LEU A 182 -24.38 1.73 -11.84
N TRP A 183 -25.71 1.86 -11.93
CA TRP A 183 -26.62 1.53 -10.83
C TRP A 183 -26.50 0.06 -10.40
N THR A 184 -26.54 -0.87 -11.35
CA THR A 184 -26.41 -2.30 -11.09
C THR A 184 -25.06 -2.63 -10.43
N PHE A 185 -23.96 -2.05 -10.95
CA PHE A 185 -22.63 -2.28 -10.37
C PHE A 185 -22.47 -1.67 -9.00
N SER A 186 -23.04 -0.49 -8.75
CA SER A 186 -23.00 0.13 -7.42
C SER A 186 -23.76 -0.71 -6.41
N ILE A 187 -24.94 -1.24 -6.76
CA ILE A 187 -25.70 -2.13 -5.89
C ILE A 187 -24.94 -3.44 -5.61
N VAL A 188 -24.44 -4.09 -6.66
CA VAL A 188 -23.68 -5.35 -6.50
C VAL A 188 -22.45 -5.13 -5.64
N THR A 189 -21.70 -4.06 -5.88
CA THR A 189 -20.52 -3.73 -5.07
C THR A 189 -20.90 -3.44 -3.61
N PHE A 190 -21.99 -2.71 -3.39
CA PHE A 190 -22.50 -2.45 -2.05
C PHE A 190 -22.91 -3.75 -1.34
N LEU A 191 -23.61 -4.66 -2.02
CA LEU A 191 -24.02 -5.94 -1.46
C LEU A 191 -22.80 -6.82 -1.11
N ILE A 192 -21.78 -6.85 -1.98
CA ILE A 192 -20.53 -7.57 -1.69
C ILE A 192 -19.83 -6.95 -0.47
N TRP A 193 -19.76 -5.62 -0.39
CA TRP A 193 -19.18 -4.93 0.76
C TRP A 193 -19.96 -5.23 2.04
N ALA A 194 -21.28 -5.07 2.04
CA ALA A 194 -22.12 -5.33 3.21
C ALA A 194 -22.00 -6.79 3.68
N PHE A 195 -22.02 -7.74 2.73
CA PHE A 195 -21.82 -9.16 3.01
C PHE A 195 -20.43 -9.44 3.59
N SER A 196 -19.38 -8.80 3.06
CA SER A 196 -18.02 -8.93 3.59
C SER A 196 -17.93 -8.42 5.04
N GLN A 197 -18.60 -7.29 5.36
CA GLN A 197 -18.64 -6.76 6.72
C GLN A 197 -19.42 -7.70 7.67
N PHE A 198 -20.55 -8.26 7.20
CA PHE A 198 -21.31 -9.24 7.96
C PHE A 198 -20.47 -10.49 8.29
N ILE A 199 -19.81 -11.07 7.28
CA ILE A 199 -18.95 -12.24 7.47
C ILE A 199 -17.78 -11.93 8.42
N LEU A 200 -17.14 -10.76 8.28
CA LEU A 200 -16.07 -10.33 9.17
C LEU A 200 -16.53 -10.36 10.65
N HIS A 201 -17.62 -9.65 10.96
CA HIS A 201 -18.12 -9.54 12.33
C HIS A 201 -18.62 -10.90 12.85
N TYR A 202 -19.31 -11.68 12.02
CA TYR A 202 -19.74 -13.02 12.37
C TYR A 202 -18.58 -13.94 12.74
N LEU A 203 -17.49 -13.91 11.95
CA LEU A 203 -16.31 -14.75 12.22
C LEU A 203 -15.57 -14.30 13.47
N LEU A 204 -15.48 -12.99 13.73
CA LEU A 204 -14.82 -12.45 14.92
C LEU A 204 -15.55 -12.80 16.23
N GLU A 205 -16.88 -12.93 16.19
CA GLU A 205 -17.70 -13.30 17.34
C GLU A 205 -17.86 -14.83 17.50
N SER A 206 -17.46 -15.60 16.48
CA SER A 206 -17.59 -17.06 16.48
C SER A 206 -16.48 -17.74 17.28
N SER A 207 -16.71 -18.99 17.68
CA SER A 207 -15.70 -19.87 18.30
C SER A 207 -14.51 -20.19 17.38
N TYR A 208 -14.61 -19.89 16.08
CA TYR A 208 -13.52 -20.03 15.13
C TYR A 208 -12.37 -19.04 15.40
N TYR A 209 -12.68 -17.86 15.91
CA TYR A 209 -11.67 -16.81 16.17
C TYR A 209 -10.95 -17.07 17.50
N THR A 210 -9.65 -17.34 17.40
CA THR A 210 -8.80 -17.66 18.57
C THR A 210 -7.83 -16.53 18.95
N GLY A 211 -8.06 -15.31 18.41
CA GLY A 211 -7.22 -14.13 18.71
C GLY A 211 -5.92 -14.07 17.89
N PHE A 212 -5.14 -13.01 18.13
CA PHE A 212 -3.82 -12.83 17.53
C PHE A 212 -2.74 -13.32 18.52
N PRO A 213 -1.69 -14.03 18.04
CA PRO A 213 -1.48 -14.55 16.69
C PRO A 213 -2.11 -15.92 16.48
N SER A 214 -2.89 -16.09 15.39
CA SER A 214 -3.48 -17.38 15.03
C SER A 214 -3.76 -17.50 13.52
N ALA A 215 -4.01 -18.72 13.04
CA ALA A 215 -4.43 -18.94 11.66
C ALA A 215 -5.83 -18.36 11.39
N SER A 216 -6.75 -18.41 12.37
CA SER A 216 -8.07 -17.81 12.26
C SER A 216 -8.00 -16.29 12.17
N HIS A 217 -7.15 -15.65 12.99
CA HIS A 217 -6.87 -14.21 12.85
C HIS A 217 -6.33 -13.87 11.46
N SER A 218 -5.35 -14.63 10.99
CA SER A 218 -4.73 -14.39 9.68
C SER A 218 -5.71 -14.62 8.53
N PHE A 219 -6.60 -15.62 8.63
CA PHE A 219 -7.65 -15.82 7.65
C PHE A 219 -8.60 -14.61 7.58
N ILE A 220 -9.07 -14.15 8.73
CA ILE A 220 -10.03 -13.05 8.80
C ILE A 220 -9.43 -11.74 8.30
N HIS A 221 -8.16 -11.44 8.63
CA HIS A 221 -7.57 -10.13 8.40
C HIS A 221 -6.64 -10.03 7.19
N TYR A 222 -6.18 -11.17 6.61
CA TYR A 222 -5.15 -11.13 5.55
C TYR A 222 -5.49 -11.95 4.32
N PHE A 223 -6.59 -12.73 4.33
CA PHE A 223 -6.95 -13.59 3.21
C PHE A 223 -7.43 -12.77 2.00
N PRO A 224 -6.87 -12.98 0.79
CA PRO A 224 -7.08 -12.08 -0.34
C PRO A 224 -8.55 -11.85 -0.74
N LEU A 225 -9.40 -12.87 -0.67
CA LEU A 225 -10.81 -12.74 -1.06
C LEU A 225 -11.60 -11.79 -0.13
N LEU A 226 -11.22 -11.71 1.15
CA LEU A 226 -11.91 -10.86 2.12
C LEU A 226 -11.63 -9.36 1.92
N HIS A 227 -10.63 -9.02 1.10
CA HIS A 227 -10.29 -7.65 0.72
C HIS A 227 -10.81 -7.23 -0.67
N LEU A 228 -11.44 -8.14 -1.42
CA LEU A 228 -11.94 -7.85 -2.76
C LEU A 228 -12.97 -6.70 -2.76
N ASN A 229 -13.77 -6.60 -1.70
CA ASN A 229 -14.76 -5.53 -1.54
C ASN A 229 -14.12 -4.13 -1.61
N GLU A 230 -12.97 -3.90 -0.99
CA GLU A 230 -12.25 -2.63 -0.97
C GLU A 230 -11.79 -2.23 -2.38
N PHE A 231 -11.26 -3.19 -3.12
CA PHE A 231 -10.86 -2.99 -4.51
C PHE A 231 -12.05 -2.67 -5.43
N LEU A 232 -13.17 -3.39 -5.30
CA LEU A 232 -14.39 -3.14 -6.08
C LEU A 232 -14.98 -1.76 -5.78
N VAL A 233 -15.01 -1.34 -4.51
CA VAL A 233 -15.43 0.02 -4.14
C VAL A 233 -14.50 1.06 -4.76
N GLY A 234 -13.18 0.82 -4.76
CA GLY A 234 -12.22 1.66 -5.46
C GLY A 234 -12.52 1.78 -6.96
N ASN A 235 -12.85 0.67 -7.62
CA ASN A 235 -13.24 0.67 -9.04
C ASN A 235 -14.50 1.52 -9.29
N ILE A 236 -15.56 1.35 -8.49
CA ILE A 236 -16.78 2.16 -8.62
C ILE A 236 -16.47 3.65 -8.38
N SER A 237 -15.64 3.95 -7.37
CA SER A 237 -15.22 5.34 -7.10
C SER A 237 -14.53 5.97 -8.31
N GLY A 238 -13.66 5.22 -9.01
CA GLY A 238 -13.00 5.67 -10.22
C GLY A 238 -14.00 5.94 -11.37
N ILE A 239 -15.00 5.08 -11.53
CA ILE A 239 -16.08 5.28 -12.54
C ILE A 239 -16.91 6.51 -12.20
N LEU A 240 -17.32 6.68 -10.94
CA LEU A 240 -18.06 7.85 -10.46
C LEU A 240 -17.28 9.14 -10.69
N PHE A 241 -15.99 9.14 -10.35
CA PHE A 241 -15.11 10.27 -10.60
C PHE A 241 -15.09 10.66 -12.08
N LEU A 242 -14.84 9.71 -12.97
CA LEU A 242 -14.72 9.99 -14.41
C LEU A 242 -16.03 10.42 -15.06
N LYS A 243 -17.17 9.88 -14.61
CA LYS A 243 -18.48 10.23 -15.20
C LYS A 243 -19.07 11.53 -14.68
N PHE A 244 -18.85 11.88 -13.40
CA PHE A 244 -19.61 12.94 -12.75
C PHE A 244 -18.77 14.05 -12.15
N LEU A 245 -17.49 13.81 -11.84
CA LEU A 245 -16.71 14.69 -11.00
C LEU A 245 -15.46 15.27 -11.67
N LYS A 246 -14.90 14.60 -12.67
CA LYS A 246 -13.61 14.92 -13.29
C LYS A 246 -13.41 16.42 -13.63
N ASP A 247 -14.49 17.07 -14.12
CA ASP A 247 -14.42 18.47 -14.58
C ASP A 247 -14.98 19.46 -13.53
N LYS A 248 -15.27 18.98 -12.31
CA LYS A 248 -15.90 19.77 -11.23
C LYS A 248 -14.93 20.14 -10.13
N ARG A 249 -13.74 20.64 -10.48
CA ARG A 249 -12.73 21.03 -9.50
C ARG A 249 -13.17 22.24 -8.68
N LYS A 250 -13.13 22.11 -7.35
CA LYS A 250 -13.43 23.18 -6.39
C LYS A 250 -12.47 23.07 -5.20
N ASN A 251 -12.48 24.09 -4.35
CA ASN A 251 -11.79 24.01 -3.07
C ASN A 251 -12.62 23.16 -2.10
N TYR A 252 -12.12 21.99 -1.78
CA TYR A 252 -12.69 21.04 -0.82
C TYR A 252 -11.85 20.89 0.46
N ASP A 253 -10.89 21.79 0.71
CA ASP A 253 -9.98 21.69 1.86
C ASP A 253 -10.72 21.47 3.19
N PHE A 254 -11.78 22.26 3.46
CA PHE A 254 -12.57 22.12 4.68
C PHE A 254 -13.29 20.78 4.79
N MET A 255 -13.82 20.26 3.66
CA MET A 255 -14.48 18.95 3.67
C MET A 255 -13.47 17.81 3.91
N ILE A 256 -12.28 17.90 3.30
CA ILE A 256 -11.19 16.96 3.51
C ILE A 256 -10.76 16.97 4.98
N LEU A 257 -10.51 18.16 5.55
CA LEU A 257 -10.15 18.29 6.96
C LEU A 257 -11.26 17.80 7.88
N GLY A 258 -12.53 18.07 7.54
CA GLY A 258 -13.70 17.56 8.28
C GLY A 258 -13.78 16.03 8.28
N LEU A 259 -13.53 15.37 7.14
CA LEU A 259 -13.47 13.91 7.07
C LEU A 259 -12.28 13.32 7.84
N LEU A 260 -11.12 13.97 7.80
CA LEU A 260 -9.96 13.54 8.60
C LEU A 260 -10.24 13.68 10.09
N LEU A 261 -10.86 14.78 10.52
CA LEU A 261 -11.30 14.98 11.90
C LEU A 261 -12.35 13.94 12.32
N LEU A 262 -13.34 13.69 11.47
CA LEU A 262 -14.35 12.64 11.72
C LEU A 262 -13.69 11.27 11.88
N THR A 263 -12.70 10.95 11.02
CA THR A 263 -11.92 9.71 11.15
C THR A 263 -11.23 9.64 12.50
N ALA A 264 -10.56 10.71 12.93
CA ALA A 264 -9.88 10.78 14.22
C ALA A 264 -10.87 10.59 15.38
N ILE A 265 -12.06 11.20 15.32
CA ILE A 265 -13.12 11.06 16.34
C ILE A 265 -13.60 9.61 16.40
N ILE A 266 -13.88 9.00 15.25
CA ILE A 266 -14.34 7.60 15.18
C ILE A 266 -13.27 6.66 15.75
N LEU A 267 -12.01 6.83 15.38
CA LEU A 267 -10.91 5.99 15.90
C LEU A 267 -10.71 6.16 17.41
N LYS A 268 -10.94 7.38 17.93
CA LYS A 268 -10.79 7.65 19.37
C LYS A 268 -11.91 7.07 20.22
N TYR A 269 -13.15 7.13 19.77
CA TYR A 269 -14.32 6.81 20.59
C TYR A 269 -15.00 5.48 20.27
N ASN A 270 -14.62 4.81 19.20
CA ASN A 270 -15.27 3.57 18.74
C ASN A 270 -14.36 2.35 18.88
N SER A 271 -14.07 1.94 20.11
CA SER A 271 -13.20 0.80 20.41
C SER A 271 -13.81 -0.58 20.11
N HIS A 272 -15.13 -0.67 19.86
CA HIS A 272 -15.84 -1.94 19.65
C HIS A 272 -15.99 -2.36 18.18
N LEU A 273 -15.70 -1.45 17.22
CA LEU A 273 -15.80 -1.74 15.80
C LEU A 273 -14.46 -2.23 15.26
N ASN A 274 -14.51 -3.30 14.49
CA ASN A 274 -13.34 -3.71 13.69
C ASN A 274 -13.33 -2.94 12.37
N PHE A 275 -12.37 -2.03 12.21
CA PHE A 275 -12.25 -1.17 11.04
C PHE A 275 -11.56 -1.83 9.86
N HIS A 276 -11.07 -3.06 10.01
CA HIS A 276 -10.41 -3.80 8.93
C HIS A 276 -11.37 -4.21 7.82
N ASN A 277 -10.79 -4.69 6.72
CA ASN A 277 -11.50 -5.32 5.60
C ASN A 277 -12.59 -4.43 4.98
N GLY A 278 -12.41 -3.10 5.02
CA GLY A 278 -13.22 -2.15 4.26
C GLY A 278 -14.35 -1.48 5.05
N LEU A 279 -14.43 -1.55 6.37
CA LEU A 279 -15.44 -0.77 7.10
C LEU A 279 -15.25 0.74 6.87
N LEU A 280 -14.00 1.23 6.83
CA LEU A 280 -13.68 2.64 6.54
C LEU A 280 -13.85 3.06 5.07
N VAL A 281 -14.34 2.19 4.21
CA VAL A 281 -14.71 2.55 2.83
C VAL A 281 -15.66 3.76 2.82
N VAL A 282 -16.58 3.85 3.78
CA VAL A 282 -17.54 4.96 3.91
C VAL A 282 -16.87 6.33 4.09
N ILE A 283 -15.62 6.36 4.56
CA ILE A 283 -14.80 7.55 4.74
C ILE A 283 -13.76 7.68 3.62
N PHE A 284 -13.04 6.60 3.32
CA PHE A 284 -11.94 6.64 2.34
C PHE A 284 -12.43 6.88 0.91
N LEU A 285 -13.62 6.39 0.55
CA LEU A 285 -14.21 6.67 -0.77
C LEU A 285 -14.46 8.19 -0.97
N PRO A 286 -15.23 8.88 -0.15
CA PRO A 286 -15.43 10.32 -0.31
C PRO A 286 -14.11 11.09 -0.16
N LEU A 287 -13.19 10.67 0.72
CA LEU A 287 -11.90 11.31 0.88
C LEU A 287 -11.07 11.26 -0.42
N ILE A 288 -10.98 10.10 -1.08
CA ILE A 288 -10.29 9.94 -2.37
C ILE A 288 -10.95 10.83 -3.44
N LEU A 289 -12.27 10.86 -3.51
CA LEU A 289 -13.01 11.67 -4.48
C LEU A 289 -12.78 13.18 -4.24
N LEU A 290 -12.87 13.63 -2.99
CA LEU A 290 -12.65 15.04 -2.65
C LEU A 290 -11.20 15.45 -2.94
N ILE A 291 -10.21 14.68 -2.52
CA ILE A 291 -8.79 14.95 -2.82
C ILE A 291 -8.58 15.00 -4.33
N SER A 292 -9.17 14.06 -5.09
CA SER A 292 -9.01 14.00 -6.55
C SER A 292 -9.55 15.25 -7.28
N ASN A 293 -10.60 15.89 -6.74
CA ASN A 293 -11.24 17.07 -7.30
C ASN A 293 -10.80 18.38 -6.64
N ASN A 294 -10.01 18.32 -5.59
CA ASN A 294 -9.59 19.49 -4.85
C ASN A 294 -8.66 20.37 -5.66
N ASN A 295 -8.84 21.68 -5.59
CA ASN A 295 -7.91 22.70 -6.11
C ASN A 295 -7.43 23.70 -5.02
N GLY A 296 -7.73 23.41 -3.76
CA GLY A 296 -7.37 24.26 -2.62
C GLY A 296 -5.88 24.18 -2.22
N LEU A 297 -5.57 24.65 -1.02
CA LEU A 297 -4.22 24.70 -0.47
C LEU A 297 -3.63 23.30 -0.27
N LEU A 298 -4.45 22.34 0.20
CA LEU A 298 -4.01 20.96 0.40
C LEU A 298 -3.50 20.34 -0.89
N THR A 299 -4.14 20.61 -2.03
CA THR A 299 -3.67 20.14 -3.34
C THR A 299 -2.36 20.82 -3.75
N LYS A 300 -2.24 22.15 -3.55
CA LYS A 300 -0.99 22.86 -3.86
C LYS A 300 0.18 22.31 -3.06
N LEU A 301 -0.02 22.04 -1.78
CA LEU A 301 0.98 21.42 -0.92
C LEU A 301 1.31 20.00 -1.37
N SER A 302 0.31 19.15 -1.58
CA SER A 302 0.51 17.74 -1.98
C SER A 302 1.23 17.60 -3.32
N ASN A 303 1.15 18.61 -4.19
CA ASN A 303 1.81 18.63 -5.50
C ASN A 303 3.23 19.22 -5.46
N LEU A 304 3.75 19.60 -4.29
CA LEU A 304 5.17 19.97 -4.17
C LEU A 304 6.04 18.78 -4.59
N LYS A 305 7.03 19.03 -5.45
CA LYS A 305 7.89 17.99 -6.05
C LYS A 305 8.49 17.02 -5.02
N GLY A 306 8.91 17.53 -3.85
CA GLY A 306 9.43 16.71 -2.76
C GLY A 306 8.37 15.77 -2.16
N LEU A 307 7.13 16.25 -1.97
CA LEU A 307 6.03 15.44 -1.42
C LEU A 307 5.53 14.40 -2.43
N VAL A 308 5.46 14.75 -3.70
CA VAL A 308 5.17 13.79 -4.78
C VAL A 308 6.23 12.70 -4.82
N PHE A 309 7.53 13.06 -4.71
CA PHE A 309 8.61 12.08 -4.65
C PHE A 309 8.50 11.12 -3.46
N LEU A 310 8.17 11.62 -2.26
CA LEU A 310 7.89 10.75 -1.10
C LEU A 310 6.76 9.76 -1.40
N GLY A 311 5.71 10.20 -2.08
CA GLY A 311 4.63 9.32 -2.52
C GLY A 311 5.06 8.29 -3.57
N GLU A 312 6.04 8.60 -4.41
CA GLU A 312 6.58 7.66 -5.40
C GLU A 312 7.39 6.54 -4.76
N ILE A 313 8.19 6.85 -3.75
CA ILE A 313 8.98 5.87 -2.99
C ILE A 313 8.17 5.13 -1.91
N SER A 314 6.89 5.48 -1.72
CA SER A 314 6.03 4.92 -0.64
C SER A 314 5.92 3.40 -0.67
N PHE A 315 5.96 2.78 -1.85
CA PHE A 315 5.94 1.33 -1.98
C PHE A 315 7.23 0.70 -1.46
N GLY A 316 8.38 1.29 -1.77
CA GLY A 316 9.68 0.89 -1.19
C GLY A 316 9.66 1.03 0.33
N ILE A 317 9.18 2.17 0.88
CA ILE A 317 9.04 2.39 2.33
C ILE A 317 8.21 1.26 2.96
N TYR A 318 7.10 0.91 2.34
CA TYR A 318 6.20 -0.12 2.85
C TYR A 318 6.83 -1.52 2.86
N ILE A 319 7.51 -1.94 1.80
CA ILE A 319 7.97 -3.32 1.67
C ILE A 319 9.38 -3.56 2.27
N LEU A 320 10.23 -2.52 2.30
CA LEU A 320 11.59 -2.59 2.83
C LEU A 320 11.65 -2.34 4.35
N GLN A 321 10.54 -1.98 5.02
CA GLN A 321 10.56 -1.65 6.45
C GLN A 321 11.16 -2.78 7.30
N LYS A 322 10.74 -4.04 7.12
CA LYS A 322 11.22 -5.15 7.94
C LYS A 322 12.72 -5.39 7.78
N PRO A 323 13.30 -5.58 6.56
CA PRO A 323 14.74 -5.79 6.44
C PRO A 323 15.56 -4.61 6.96
N ILE A 324 15.14 -3.36 6.76
CA ILE A 324 15.91 -2.19 7.22
C ILE A 324 15.88 -2.06 8.74
N PHE A 325 14.70 -2.21 9.35
CA PHE A 325 14.59 -2.16 10.82
C PHE A 325 15.35 -3.31 11.49
N MET A 326 15.35 -4.51 10.89
CA MET A 326 16.17 -5.63 11.38
C MET A 326 17.67 -5.32 11.27
N ALA A 327 18.15 -4.74 10.18
CA ALA A 327 19.54 -4.38 9.99
C ALA A 327 20.02 -3.36 11.04
N VAL A 328 19.25 -2.28 11.25
CA VAL A 328 19.58 -1.25 12.23
C VAL A 328 19.53 -1.84 13.64
N LYS A 329 18.51 -2.65 13.97
CA LYS A 329 18.42 -3.34 15.25
C LYS A 329 19.64 -4.22 15.50
N GLY A 330 20.10 -4.97 14.49
CA GLY A 330 21.33 -5.80 14.60
C GLY A 330 22.57 -4.96 14.92
N ILE A 331 22.71 -3.76 14.32
CA ILE A 331 23.80 -2.83 14.62
C ILE A 331 23.71 -2.35 16.07
N PHE A 332 22.54 -1.94 16.57
CA PHE A 332 22.35 -1.48 17.95
C PHE A 332 22.67 -2.58 18.96
N ILE A 333 22.26 -3.82 18.69
CA ILE A 333 22.61 -4.97 19.53
C ILE A 333 24.13 -5.19 19.57
N SER A 334 24.82 -5.14 18.42
CA SER A 334 26.27 -5.36 18.34
C SER A 334 27.07 -4.27 19.05
N LEU A 335 26.56 -3.03 19.06
CA LEU A 335 27.14 -1.90 19.77
C LEU A 335 26.72 -1.83 21.25
N LYS A 336 25.84 -2.73 21.70
CA LYS A 336 25.23 -2.74 23.05
C LYS A 336 24.53 -1.42 23.39
N TRP A 337 23.93 -0.80 22.39
CA TRP A 337 23.14 0.43 22.56
C TRP A 337 21.67 0.07 22.84
N ASP A 338 21.18 0.50 24.00
CA ASP A 338 19.77 0.31 24.41
C ASP A 338 19.04 1.65 24.38
N GLU A 339 18.80 2.17 23.17
CA GLU A 339 18.18 3.46 22.91
C GLU A 339 17.05 3.31 21.87
N PRO A 340 15.86 2.85 22.28
CA PRO A 340 14.77 2.51 21.35
C PRO A 340 14.31 3.70 20.49
N ILE A 341 14.28 4.92 21.07
CA ILE A 341 13.89 6.13 20.34
C ILE A 341 14.87 6.43 19.23
N LEU A 342 16.16 6.45 19.55
CA LEU A 342 17.24 6.67 18.58
C LEU A 342 17.24 5.60 17.51
N GLN A 343 17.10 4.33 17.90
CA GLN A 343 17.00 3.19 16.98
C GLN A 343 15.86 3.37 15.97
N PHE A 344 14.67 3.79 16.44
CA PHE A 344 13.54 4.02 15.55
C PHE A 344 13.84 5.12 14.52
N TYR A 345 14.34 6.29 14.96
CA TYR A 345 14.57 7.41 14.04
C TYR A 345 15.71 7.13 13.05
N ILE A 346 16.76 6.44 13.47
CA ILE A 346 17.84 5.98 12.56
C ILE A 346 17.28 4.97 11.55
N SER A 347 16.46 4.01 12.01
CA SER A 347 15.79 3.04 11.12
C SER A 347 14.90 3.73 10.10
N LEU A 348 14.12 4.71 10.54
CA LEU A 348 13.23 5.49 9.68
C LEU A 348 14.00 6.28 8.63
N LEU A 349 15.05 7.00 9.02
CA LEU A 349 15.90 7.74 8.10
C LEU A 349 16.57 6.78 7.09
N SER A 350 17.11 5.67 7.55
CA SER A 350 17.70 4.62 6.71
C SER A 350 16.68 4.06 5.71
N LEU A 351 15.44 3.81 6.16
CA LEU A 351 14.36 3.33 5.32
C LEU A 351 14.02 4.33 4.20
N LEU A 352 13.92 5.62 4.52
CA LEU A 352 13.65 6.67 3.54
C LEU A 352 14.80 6.77 2.50
N LEU A 353 16.04 6.74 2.95
CA LEU A 353 17.22 6.80 2.08
C LEU A 353 17.32 5.56 1.18
N VAL A 354 17.20 4.36 1.74
CA VAL A 354 17.27 3.11 0.97
C VAL A 354 16.12 3.01 -0.03
N SER A 355 14.91 3.43 0.36
CA SER A 355 13.76 3.45 -0.55
C SER A 355 13.96 4.43 -1.71
N ALA A 356 14.54 5.60 -1.46
CA ALA A 356 14.88 6.58 -2.50
C ALA A 356 15.96 6.04 -3.46
N VAL A 357 17.01 5.44 -2.92
CA VAL A 357 18.10 4.81 -3.71
C VAL A 357 17.56 3.63 -4.54
N SER A 358 16.77 2.74 -3.91
CA SER A 358 16.12 1.61 -4.59
C SER A 358 15.22 2.09 -5.73
N PHE A 359 14.38 3.08 -5.48
CA PHE A 359 13.47 3.63 -6.49
C PHE A 359 14.24 4.15 -7.71
N LYS A 360 15.32 4.90 -7.49
CA LYS A 360 16.09 5.54 -8.56
C LYS A 360 16.96 4.55 -9.35
N TYR A 361 17.65 3.65 -8.64
CA TYR A 361 18.71 2.85 -9.25
C TYR A 361 18.35 1.39 -9.49
N PHE A 362 17.28 0.89 -8.86
CA PHE A 362 16.87 -0.50 -8.97
C PHE A 362 15.46 -0.62 -9.57
N GLU A 363 14.42 -0.08 -8.89
CA GLU A 363 13.03 -0.22 -9.33
C GLU A 363 12.77 0.46 -10.69
N GLY A 364 13.18 1.71 -10.85
CA GLY A 364 12.96 2.50 -12.07
C GLY A 364 13.59 1.86 -13.31
N PRO A 365 14.88 1.51 -13.30
CA PRO A 365 15.54 0.83 -14.42
C PRO A 365 14.92 -0.54 -14.74
N LEU A 366 14.67 -1.38 -13.73
CA LEU A 366 14.07 -2.71 -13.93
C LEU A 366 12.64 -2.61 -14.46
N ARG A 367 11.85 -1.70 -13.93
CA ARG A 367 10.49 -1.44 -14.39
C ARG A 367 10.47 -1.07 -15.88
N LYS A 368 11.38 -0.20 -16.34
CA LYS A 368 11.51 0.14 -17.75
C LYS A 368 11.93 -1.07 -18.58
N LYS A 369 12.95 -1.80 -18.16
CA LYS A 369 13.46 -2.98 -18.86
C LYS A 369 12.36 -4.03 -19.03
N ILE A 370 11.67 -4.38 -17.95
CA ILE A 370 10.59 -5.39 -17.99
C ILE A 370 9.40 -4.88 -18.82
N SER A 371 8.98 -3.62 -18.66
CA SER A 371 7.83 -3.07 -19.40
C SER A 371 8.07 -3.00 -20.91
N ASN A 372 9.29 -2.72 -21.34
CA ASN A 372 9.66 -2.58 -22.75
C ASN A 372 10.00 -3.92 -23.41
N TYR A 373 10.21 -4.98 -22.64
CA TYR A 373 10.46 -6.30 -23.21
C TYR A 373 9.23 -6.78 -23.99
N SER A 374 9.33 -6.92 -25.32
CA SER A 374 8.22 -7.40 -26.15
C SER A 374 8.08 -8.91 -25.97
N VAL A 375 6.99 -9.37 -25.38
CA VAL A 375 6.72 -10.79 -25.12
C VAL A 375 6.38 -11.56 -26.41
N LEU A 376 6.06 -10.89 -27.50
CA LEU A 376 5.75 -11.54 -28.77
C LEU A 376 6.21 -10.65 -29.95
N LYS A 377 7.37 -10.91 -30.51
CA LYS A 377 7.48 -11.06 -31.94
C LYS A 377 7.14 -12.53 -32.23
N SER A 378 5.89 -12.86 -32.25
CA SER A 378 5.41 -14.09 -32.91
C SER A 378 4.88 -13.67 -34.27
N SER A 379 5.61 -14.11 -35.25
CA SER A 379 5.23 -14.27 -36.62
C SER A 379 3.74 -14.51 -36.85
#